data_e758d4a47835c26a8b7ca632a97ffb02
#
_entry.id   e758d4a47835c26a8b7ca632a97ffb02
#
_cell.length_a   1.000
_cell.length_b   1.000
_cell.length_c   1.000
_cell.angle_alpha   90.00
_cell.angle_beta   90.00
_cell.angle_gamma   90.00
#
_symmetry.space_group_name_H-M   'P 1'
#
loop_
_entity.id
_entity.type
_entity.pdbx_description
1 polymer ?
#
loop_
_entity_poly.entity_id
_entity_poly.type
_entity_poly.pdbx_seq_one_letter_code
_entity_poly.pdbx_strand_id
1 'polypeptide(L)'
;MKKKRPVLQDVADRVGVTKMTVSRFLRNPEQVSVALRGKIAAALDELGYIPNRAPDILSNATSRAIGVLLPSLTNQVFAEVLRGIESVTDAHGYQTMLAHYGYKPDMEQERLESMLSWNIDGLILTERTHTPRTLKMIEVAGIPVVELMDSQSPCLDIAVGFDNFEAARQMTTAIIARGHRHIAYLGARLDERTIIKQKGYEQAMLDAGLVPYSVMVEQSSSYSSGIELIRQARREYPQLDGVFCTNDDLAVGAAFECQRLGLKVPDDMAIAGFHGHDIGQVMEPRLASVLTPRERMGSIGAERLLARIRGESVTPKMLDLGFTLSPGGSI
;
A
#
# COMPACT_ATOMS: atom_id res chain seq x y z
N MET A 1 -15.96 -2.78 -38.70
CA MET A 1 -14.92 -3.84 -38.74
C MET A 1 -13.80 -3.48 -37.77
N LYS A 2 -13.49 -4.34 -36.78
CA LYS A 2 -12.29 -4.12 -35.94
C LYS A 2 -11.05 -4.22 -36.84
N LYS A 3 -10.20 -3.17 -36.90
CA LYS A 3 -8.90 -3.25 -37.56
C LYS A 3 -8.12 -4.41 -36.94
N LYS A 4 -7.68 -5.36 -37.76
CA LYS A 4 -6.84 -6.47 -37.32
C LYS A 4 -5.52 -5.91 -36.79
N ARG A 5 -5.13 -6.26 -35.56
CA ARG A 5 -3.84 -5.85 -35.00
C ARG A 5 -2.71 -6.40 -35.87
N PRO A 6 -1.67 -5.60 -36.18
CA PRO A 6 -0.49 -6.09 -36.87
C PRO A 6 0.10 -7.30 -36.13
N VAL A 7 0.52 -8.30 -36.87
CA VAL A 7 1.22 -9.47 -36.33
C VAL A 7 2.69 -9.47 -36.75
N LEU A 8 3.50 -10.30 -36.11
CA LEU A 8 4.93 -10.39 -36.37
C LEU A 8 5.25 -10.63 -37.88
N GLN A 9 4.35 -11.34 -38.60
CA GLN A 9 4.47 -11.58 -40.04
C GLN A 9 4.40 -10.28 -40.83
N ASP A 10 3.48 -9.38 -40.47
CA ASP A 10 3.31 -8.11 -41.21
C ASP A 10 4.61 -7.26 -41.14
N VAL A 11 5.29 -7.27 -40.00
CA VAL A 11 6.60 -6.62 -39.83
C VAL A 11 7.67 -7.32 -40.66
N ALA A 12 7.70 -8.65 -40.67
CA ALA A 12 8.64 -9.45 -41.44
C ALA A 12 8.48 -9.19 -42.95
N ASP A 13 7.25 -9.18 -43.44
CA ASP A 13 6.91 -8.90 -44.86
C ASP A 13 7.27 -7.48 -45.26
N ARG A 14 7.03 -6.49 -44.36
CA ARG A 14 7.35 -5.08 -44.58
C ARG A 14 8.86 -4.83 -44.75
N VAL A 15 9.69 -5.58 -44.03
CA VAL A 15 11.16 -5.44 -44.08
C VAL A 15 11.80 -6.39 -45.10
N GLY A 16 11.09 -7.42 -45.54
CA GLY A 16 11.63 -8.47 -46.43
C GLY A 16 12.52 -9.48 -45.72
N VAL A 17 12.16 -9.84 -44.48
CA VAL A 17 12.90 -10.81 -43.65
C VAL A 17 11.98 -11.90 -43.10
N THR A 18 12.54 -12.91 -42.42
CA THR A 18 11.75 -13.94 -41.76
C THR A 18 11.21 -13.46 -40.40
N LYS A 19 10.08 -14.04 -39.94
CA LYS A 19 9.57 -13.83 -38.57
C LYS A 19 10.66 -14.06 -37.51
N MET A 20 11.53 -15.07 -37.73
CA MET A 20 12.58 -15.42 -36.80
C MET A 20 13.60 -14.29 -36.66
N THR A 21 13.89 -13.57 -37.76
CA THR A 21 14.79 -12.41 -37.74
C THR A 21 14.18 -11.25 -36.95
N VAL A 22 12.88 -10.95 -37.13
CA VAL A 22 12.18 -9.91 -36.35
C VAL A 22 12.09 -10.32 -34.89
N SER A 23 11.75 -11.58 -34.59
CA SER A 23 11.71 -12.10 -33.20
C SER A 23 13.09 -12.02 -32.53
N ARG A 24 14.17 -12.35 -33.25
CA ARG A 24 15.54 -12.20 -32.76
C ARG A 24 15.90 -10.73 -32.45
N PHE A 25 15.50 -9.80 -33.31
CA PHE A 25 15.68 -8.38 -33.06
C PHE A 25 14.98 -7.93 -31.79
N LEU A 26 13.72 -8.36 -31.58
CA LEU A 26 12.94 -7.99 -30.39
C LEU A 26 13.52 -8.54 -29.08
N ARG A 27 14.17 -9.72 -29.13
CA ARG A 27 14.80 -10.33 -27.94
C ARG A 27 16.23 -9.90 -27.71
N ASN A 28 17.03 -9.85 -28.77
CA ASN A 28 18.46 -9.56 -28.73
C ASN A 28 18.84 -8.73 -29.97
N PRO A 29 18.61 -7.40 -29.94
CA PRO A 29 18.91 -6.53 -31.08
C PRO A 29 20.34 -6.70 -31.59
N GLU A 30 21.29 -6.94 -30.70
CA GLU A 30 22.71 -7.08 -31.02
C GLU A 30 23.04 -8.25 -31.96
N GLN A 31 22.18 -9.25 -32.04
CA GLN A 31 22.33 -10.39 -32.95
C GLN A 31 21.85 -10.11 -34.38
N VAL A 32 21.42 -8.87 -34.65
CA VAL A 32 20.97 -8.42 -35.98
C VAL A 32 21.87 -7.27 -36.46
N SER A 33 22.23 -7.24 -37.74
CA SER A 33 23.10 -6.20 -38.29
C SER A 33 22.53 -4.80 -38.09
N VAL A 34 23.38 -3.79 -37.90
CA VAL A 34 22.99 -2.39 -37.63
C VAL A 34 22.01 -1.86 -38.68
N ALA A 35 22.31 -2.11 -39.99
CA ALA A 35 21.46 -1.69 -41.08
C ALA A 35 20.04 -2.32 -41.02
N LEU A 36 19.94 -3.57 -40.61
CA LEU A 36 18.67 -4.25 -40.51
C LEU A 36 17.88 -3.87 -39.22
N ARG A 37 18.58 -3.53 -38.14
CA ARG A 37 17.94 -3.01 -36.90
C ARG A 37 17.14 -1.76 -37.22
N GLY A 38 17.71 -0.80 -37.93
CA GLY A 38 17.03 0.44 -38.32
C GLY A 38 15.79 0.20 -39.18
N LYS A 39 15.86 -0.74 -40.12
CA LYS A 39 14.70 -1.10 -40.98
C LYS A 39 13.58 -1.77 -40.16
N ILE A 40 13.93 -2.68 -39.25
CA ILE A 40 12.93 -3.36 -38.40
C ILE A 40 12.30 -2.35 -37.44
N ALA A 41 13.08 -1.49 -36.78
CA ALA A 41 12.57 -0.46 -35.88
C ALA A 41 11.58 0.47 -36.60
N ALA A 42 11.95 0.97 -37.77
CA ALA A 42 11.07 1.83 -38.59
C ALA A 42 9.74 1.11 -38.99
N ALA A 43 9.81 -0.18 -39.33
CA ALA A 43 8.62 -0.95 -39.68
C ALA A 43 7.73 -1.22 -38.48
N LEU A 44 8.29 -1.44 -37.28
CA LEU A 44 7.54 -1.58 -36.03
C LEU A 44 6.75 -0.31 -35.72
N ASP A 45 7.40 0.86 -35.83
CA ASP A 45 6.80 2.16 -35.58
C ASP A 45 5.70 2.47 -36.62
N GLU A 46 6.00 2.27 -37.90
CA GLU A 46 5.04 2.52 -39.01
C GLU A 46 3.77 1.67 -38.86
N LEU A 47 3.92 0.41 -38.51
CA LEU A 47 2.79 -0.52 -38.34
C LEU A 47 2.11 -0.40 -36.97
N GLY A 48 2.70 0.30 -36.01
CA GLY A 48 2.23 0.33 -34.63
C GLY A 48 2.22 -1.06 -34.01
N TYR A 49 3.23 -1.89 -34.34
CA TYR A 49 3.29 -3.26 -33.86
C TYR A 49 3.69 -3.32 -32.39
N ILE A 50 2.88 -3.96 -31.58
CA ILE A 50 3.17 -4.25 -30.16
C ILE A 50 3.44 -5.75 -30.03
N PRO A 51 4.64 -6.14 -29.52
CA PRO A 51 4.99 -7.54 -29.29
C PRO A 51 3.96 -8.25 -28.41
N ASN A 52 3.51 -9.41 -28.85
CA ASN A 52 2.68 -10.28 -28.02
C ASN A 52 3.60 -11.06 -27.04
N ARG A 53 3.42 -10.86 -25.73
CA ARG A 53 4.21 -11.54 -24.70
C ARG A 53 3.72 -12.97 -24.40
N ALA A 54 2.51 -13.35 -24.81
CA ALA A 54 1.96 -14.67 -24.51
C ALA A 54 2.84 -15.85 -24.95
N PRO A 55 3.49 -15.84 -26.15
CA PRO A 55 4.41 -16.92 -26.52
C PRO A 55 5.65 -17.00 -25.63
N ASP A 56 6.18 -15.85 -25.18
CA ASP A 56 7.34 -15.79 -24.30
C ASP A 56 6.98 -16.27 -22.89
N ILE A 57 5.80 -15.92 -22.38
CA ILE A 57 5.28 -16.41 -21.10
C ILE A 57 5.14 -17.95 -21.13
N LEU A 58 4.57 -18.49 -22.21
CA LEU A 58 4.39 -19.94 -22.37
C LEU A 58 5.74 -20.71 -22.48
N SER A 59 6.75 -20.10 -23.12
CA SER A 59 8.03 -20.76 -23.33
C SER A 59 9.02 -20.62 -22.17
N ASN A 60 8.94 -19.50 -21.41
CA ASN A 60 9.92 -19.17 -20.36
C ASN A 60 9.32 -19.26 -18.95
N ALA A 61 8.01 -19.54 -18.82
CA ALA A 61 7.26 -19.54 -17.55
C ALA A 61 7.45 -18.25 -16.72
N THR A 62 7.73 -17.11 -17.37
CA THR A 62 7.98 -15.83 -16.74
C THR A 62 7.19 -14.74 -17.46
N SER A 63 6.31 -14.06 -16.73
CA SER A 63 5.47 -12.99 -17.28
C SER A 63 6.10 -11.61 -17.17
N ARG A 64 7.05 -11.46 -16.26
CA ARG A 64 7.57 -10.18 -15.75
C ARG A 64 6.45 -9.27 -15.26
N ALA A 65 5.44 -9.85 -14.64
CA ALA A 65 4.35 -9.14 -13.99
C ALA A 65 4.34 -9.45 -12.49
N ILE A 66 4.23 -8.39 -11.68
CA ILE A 66 4.05 -8.46 -10.23
C ILE A 66 2.62 -8.07 -9.91
N GLY A 67 1.90 -8.94 -9.20
CA GLY A 67 0.57 -8.63 -8.68
C GLY A 67 0.69 -7.76 -7.43
N VAL A 68 -0.07 -6.67 -7.38
CA VAL A 68 -0.18 -5.80 -6.19
C VAL A 68 -1.65 -5.65 -5.84
N LEU A 69 -2.04 -6.16 -4.67
CA LEU A 69 -3.39 -6.04 -4.13
C LEU A 69 -3.44 -4.96 -3.06
N LEU A 70 -4.21 -3.91 -3.32
CA LEU A 70 -4.42 -2.80 -2.41
C LEU A 70 -5.87 -2.74 -1.94
N PRO A 71 -6.14 -2.39 -0.67
CA PRO A 71 -7.52 -2.32 -0.20
C PRO A 71 -8.23 -1.04 -0.65
N SER A 72 -7.48 0.01 -1.05
CA SER A 72 -8.05 1.29 -1.46
C SER A 72 -7.13 2.03 -2.43
N LEU A 73 -7.71 2.68 -3.42
CA LEU A 73 -7.02 3.61 -4.33
C LEU A 73 -7.15 5.08 -3.88
N THR A 74 -8.06 5.38 -2.97
CA THR A 74 -8.30 6.74 -2.47
C THR A 74 -7.57 7.05 -1.17
N ASN A 75 -7.09 6.03 -0.46
CA ASN A 75 -6.28 6.21 0.73
C ASN A 75 -4.83 6.53 0.31
N GLN A 76 -4.35 7.73 0.63
CA GLN A 76 -3.01 8.24 0.27
C GLN A 76 -1.85 7.34 0.74
N VAL A 77 -2.04 6.58 1.81
CA VAL A 77 -1.05 5.59 2.30
C VAL A 77 -0.56 4.70 1.17
N PHE A 78 -1.48 4.17 0.37
CA PHE A 78 -1.15 3.19 -0.67
C PHE A 78 -0.53 3.83 -1.93
N ALA A 79 -0.77 5.11 -2.19
CA ALA A 79 -0.17 5.81 -3.32
C ALA A 79 1.37 5.91 -3.18
N GLU A 80 1.86 6.21 -1.96
CA GLU A 80 3.31 6.25 -1.71
C GLU A 80 3.94 4.86 -1.66
N VAL A 81 3.24 3.88 -1.10
CA VAL A 81 3.67 2.47 -1.14
C VAL A 81 3.82 2.01 -2.59
N LEU A 82 2.83 2.28 -3.44
CA LEU A 82 2.86 1.92 -4.86
C LEU A 82 4.01 2.61 -5.59
N ARG A 83 4.25 3.90 -5.34
CA ARG A 83 5.40 4.62 -5.91
C ARG A 83 6.72 3.92 -5.57
N GLY A 84 6.88 3.50 -4.30
CA GLY A 84 8.04 2.74 -3.88
C GLY A 84 8.17 1.40 -4.61
N ILE A 85 7.07 0.67 -4.80
CA ILE A 85 7.05 -0.59 -5.55
C ILE A 85 7.47 -0.35 -7.00
N GLU A 86 6.83 0.61 -7.69
CA GLU A 86 7.08 0.89 -9.11
C GLU A 86 8.50 1.37 -9.37
N SER A 87 9.09 2.15 -8.46
CA SER A 87 10.49 2.60 -8.59
C SER A 87 11.48 1.42 -8.73
N VAL A 88 11.16 0.29 -8.13
CA VAL A 88 11.99 -0.93 -8.19
C VAL A 88 11.57 -1.83 -9.34
N THR A 89 10.28 -2.11 -9.50
CA THR A 89 9.80 -3.02 -10.54
C THR A 89 10.13 -2.51 -11.95
N ASP A 90 9.94 -1.22 -12.22
CA ASP A 90 10.26 -0.59 -13.51
C ASP A 90 11.74 -0.66 -13.83
N ALA A 91 12.61 -0.35 -12.85
CA ALA A 91 14.06 -0.44 -13.02
C ALA A 91 14.54 -1.86 -13.39
N HIS A 92 13.79 -2.89 -13.02
CA HIS A 92 14.09 -4.29 -13.32
C HIS A 92 13.27 -4.88 -14.48
N GLY A 93 12.48 -4.04 -15.17
CA GLY A 93 11.68 -4.44 -16.33
C GLY A 93 10.47 -5.31 -16.00
N TYR A 94 9.96 -5.23 -14.76
CA TYR A 94 8.70 -5.84 -14.34
C TYR A 94 7.55 -4.85 -14.50
N GLN A 95 6.36 -5.36 -14.82
CA GLN A 95 5.12 -4.60 -14.88
C GLN A 95 4.32 -4.82 -13.60
N THR A 96 3.81 -3.75 -13.01
CA THR A 96 2.89 -3.83 -11.87
C THR A 96 1.47 -4.08 -12.36
N MET A 97 0.88 -5.21 -11.97
CA MET A 97 -0.56 -5.48 -12.11
C MET A 97 -1.27 -5.07 -10.83
N LEU A 98 -1.95 -3.94 -10.87
CA LEU A 98 -2.66 -3.40 -9.73
C LEU A 98 -4.14 -3.81 -9.74
N ALA A 99 -4.63 -4.30 -8.59
CA ALA A 99 -6.06 -4.41 -8.34
C ALA A 99 -6.39 -3.94 -6.91
N HIS A 100 -7.62 -3.43 -6.74
CA HIS A 100 -8.12 -3.07 -5.43
C HIS A 100 -9.33 -3.93 -5.06
N TYR A 101 -9.53 -4.15 -3.75
CA TYR A 101 -10.55 -5.07 -3.23
C TYR A 101 -11.49 -4.45 -2.18
N GLY A 102 -11.33 -3.17 -1.84
CA GLY A 102 -12.26 -2.42 -0.99
C GLY A 102 -12.36 -2.94 0.45
N TYR A 103 -11.27 -3.47 1.00
CA TYR A 103 -11.23 -4.11 2.34
C TYR A 103 -12.19 -5.33 2.47
N LYS A 104 -12.55 -5.98 1.37
CA LYS A 104 -13.44 -7.15 1.35
C LYS A 104 -12.64 -8.41 1.01
N PRO A 105 -12.52 -9.38 1.93
CA PRO A 105 -11.73 -10.61 1.69
C PRO A 105 -12.19 -11.42 0.46
N ASP A 106 -13.50 -11.47 0.19
CA ASP A 106 -14.02 -12.17 -1.00
C ASP A 106 -13.58 -11.48 -2.30
N MET A 107 -13.55 -10.16 -2.32
CA MET A 107 -13.05 -9.39 -3.48
C MET A 107 -11.55 -9.55 -3.65
N GLU A 108 -10.78 -9.63 -2.56
CA GLU A 108 -9.34 -9.95 -2.62
C GLU A 108 -9.14 -11.30 -3.31
N GLN A 109 -9.89 -12.31 -2.90
CA GLN A 109 -9.86 -13.65 -3.49
C GLN A 109 -10.11 -13.63 -5.00
N GLU A 110 -11.18 -12.95 -5.45
CA GLU A 110 -11.51 -12.82 -6.88
C GLU A 110 -10.39 -12.11 -7.67
N ARG A 111 -9.83 -11.03 -7.11
CA ARG A 111 -8.75 -10.28 -7.75
C ARG A 111 -7.48 -11.12 -7.85
N LEU A 112 -7.14 -11.86 -6.79
CA LEU A 112 -6.02 -12.77 -6.79
C LEU A 112 -6.18 -13.88 -7.84
N GLU A 113 -7.36 -14.53 -7.90
CA GLU A 113 -7.65 -15.57 -8.90
C GLU A 113 -7.43 -15.03 -10.33
N SER A 114 -7.91 -13.82 -10.59
CA SER A 114 -7.68 -13.14 -11.87
C SER A 114 -6.18 -12.92 -12.15
N MET A 115 -5.41 -12.41 -11.19
CA MET A 115 -3.98 -12.15 -11.37
C MET A 115 -3.19 -13.44 -11.59
N LEU A 116 -3.49 -14.49 -10.84
CA LEU A 116 -2.84 -15.79 -11.01
C LEU A 116 -3.13 -16.40 -12.39
N SER A 117 -4.31 -16.17 -12.95
CA SER A 117 -4.64 -16.61 -14.31
C SER A 117 -3.81 -15.92 -15.40
N TRP A 118 -3.19 -14.77 -15.10
CA TRP A 118 -2.23 -14.07 -15.95
C TRP A 118 -0.77 -14.44 -15.68
N ASN A 119 -0.53 -15.49 -14.87
CA ASN A 119 0.80 -16.01 -14.53
C ASN A 119 1.74 -14.92 -13.97
N ILE A 120 1.30 -14.17 -12.96
CA ILE A 120 2.20 -13.25 -12.25
C ILE A 120 3.38 -14.00 -11.62
N ASP A 121 4.57 -13.38 -11.62
CA ASP A 121 5.81 -13.99 -11.11
C ASP A 121 5.96 -13.83 -9.59
N GLY A 122 5.21 -12.92 -8.99
CA GLY A 122 5.23 -12.64 -7.55
C GLY A 122 4.04 -11.77 -7.13
N LEU A 123 3.79 -11.71 -5.84
CA LEU A 123 2.63 -11.08 -5.26
C LEU A 123 3.02 -10.15 -4.09
N ILE A 124 2.43 -8.96 -4.07
CA ILE A 124 2.50 -8.02 -2.94
C ILE A 124 1.10 -7.84 -2.36
N LEU A 125 0.96 -8.10 -1.08
CA LEU A 125 -0.27 -7.95 -0.29
C LEU A 125 -0.07 -6.84 0.75
N THR A 126 -1.16 -6.27 1.23
CA THR A 126 -1.12 -5.21 2.26
C THR A 126 -1.94 -5.55 3.51
N GLU A 127 -2.57 -6.70 3.53
CA GLU A 127 -3.26 -7.29 4.68
C GLU A 127 -2.60 -8.60 5.10
N ARG A 128 -2.92 -9.06 6.30
CA ARG A 128 -2.43 -10.33 6.89
C ARG A 128 -3.52 -11.39 6.99
N THR A 129 -4.77 -10.99 6.99
CA THR A 129 -5.91 -11.89 7.12
C THR A 129 -6.51 -12.16 5.75
N HIS A 130 -6.50 -13.43 5.34
CA HIS A 130 -6.95 -13.89 4.04
C HIS A 130 -7.98 -15.01 4.17
N THR A 131 -8.82 -15.20 3.13
CA THR A 131 -9.72 -16.36 3.10
C THR A 131 -8.92 -17.66 2.98
N PRO A 132 -9.44 -18.81 3.45
CA PRO A 132 -8.81 -20.12 3.25
C PRO A 132 -8.53 -20.42 1.78
N ARG A 133 -9.40 -19.95 0.88
CA ARG A 133 -9.23 -20.14 -0.58
C ARG A 133 -8.08 -19.26 -1.12
N THR A 134 -7.95 -18.01 -0.67
CA THR A 134 -6.82 -17.15 -0.99
C THR A 134 -5.49 -17.82 -0.60
N LEU A 135 -5.39 -18.30 0.64
CA LEU A 135 -4.21 -19.02 1.12
C LEU A 135 -3.90 -20.26 0.27
N LYS A 136 -4.92 -21.04 -0.07
CA LYS A 136 -4.75 -22.23 -0.92
C LYS A 136 -4.29 -21.90 -2.33
N MET A 137 -4.81 -20.84 -2.93
CA MET A 137 -4.37 -20.37 -4.25
C MET A 137 -2.90 -19.93 -4.24
N ILE A 138 -2.48 -19.20 -3.22
CA ILE A 138 -1.08 -18.76 -3.06
C ILE A 138 -0.16 -19.97 -2.90
N GLU A 139 -0.51 -20.92 -2.03
CA GLU A 139 0.26 -22.16 -1.83
C GLU A 139 0.43 -22.94 -3.13
N VAL A 140 -0.65 -23.15 -3.89
CA VAL A 140 -0.63 -23.89 -5.14
C VAL A 140 0.12 -23.17 -6.24
N ALA A 141 0.01 -21.84 -6.30
CA ALA A 141 0.75 -21.03 -7.28
C ALA A 141 2.27 -21.10 -7.07
N GLY A 142 2.72 -21.28 -5.82
CA GLY A 142 4.15 -21.43 -5.49
C GLY A 142 5.00 -20.20 -5.81
N ILE A 143 4.39 -19.03 -5.99
CA ILE A 143 5.08 -17.77 -6.26
C ILE A 143 5.51 -17.09 -4.97
N PRO A 144 6.60 -16.29 -4.97
CA PRO A 144 6.99 -15.48 -3.83
C PRO A 144 5.92 -14.46 -3.45
N VAL A 145 5.77 -14.23 -2.14
CA VAL A 145 4.81 -13.29 -1.58
C VAL A 145 5.49 -12.35 -0.59
N VAL A 146 5.17 -11.07 -0.70
CA VAL A 146 5.53 -10.05 0.28
C VAL A 146 4.28 -9.39 0.83
N GLU A 147 4.16 -9.38 2.16
CA GLU A 147 3.11 -8.69 2.88
C GLU A 147 3.67 -7.40 3.48
N LEU A 148 2.99 -6.29 3.23
CA LEU A 148 3.41 -4.96 3.68
C LEU A 148 2.57 -4.46 4.86
N MET A 149 2.99 -3.35 5.46
CA MET A 149 2.28 -2.55 6.47
C MET A 149 2.36 -3.06 7.91
N ASP A 150 2.76 -4.31 8.16
CA ASP A 150 2.92 -4.84 9.50
C ASP A 150 4.20 -5.70 9.58
N SER A 151 4.89 -5.66 10.72
CA SER A 151 6.13 -6.42 10.96
C SER A 151 6.03 -7.40 12.13
N GLN A 152 4.90 -7.45 12.82
CA GLN A 152 4.78 -8.20 14.08
C GLN A 152 4.00 -9.52 13.95
N SER A 153 3.07 -9.59 13.01
CA SER A 153 2.30 -10.81 12.78
C SER A 153 3.05 -11.82 11.91
N PRO A 154 2.83 -13.13 12.07
CA PRO A 154 3.39 -14.14 11.16
C PRO A 154 3.08 -13.84 9.70
N CYS A 155 4.02 -14.05 8.79
CA CYS A 155 3.87 -13.80 7.37
C CYS A 155 3.81 -15.09 6.54
N LEU A 156 3.26 -15.00 5.33
CA LEU A 156 3.20 -16.12 4.39
C LEU A 156 4.60 -16.51 3.87
N ASP A 157 5.39 -15.53 3.43
CA ASP A 157 6.78 -15.74 3.00
C ASP A 157 7.69 -14.61 3.53
N ILE A 158 7.43 -13.36 3.17
CA ILE A 158 8.19 -12.18 3.58
C ILE A 158 7.25 -11.10 4.08
N ALA A 159 7.66 -10.36 5.11
CA ALA A 159 6.97 -9.18 5.60
C ALA A 159 7.88 -7.97 5.65
N VAL A 160 7.35 -6.81 5.27
CA VAL A 160 8.01 -5.50 5.44
C VAL A 160 6.99 -4.51 5.97
N GLY A 161 7.25 -3.97 7.16
CA GLY A 161 6.29 -3.09 7.82
C GLY A 161 6.89 -2.37 9.00
N PHE A 162 6.05 -2.10 9.97
CA PHE A 162 6.41 -1.52 11.25
C PHE A 162 5.44 -2.01 12.34
N ASP A 163 5.78 -1.78 13.59
CA ASP A 163 4.93 -2.12 14.73
C ASP A 163 3.80 -1.11 14.92
N ASN A 164 2.59 -1.47 14.46
CA ASN A 164 1.40 -0.63 14.57
C ASN A 164 0.92 -0.46 16.02
N PHE A 165 1.09 -1.49 16.85
CA PHE A 165 0.72 -1.43 18.28
C PHE A 165 1.63 -0.44 19.02
N GLU A 166 2.94 -0.61 18.89
CA GLU A 166 3.91 0.23 19.59
C GLU A 166 3.85 1.68 19.10
N ALA A 167 3.61 1.91 17.80
CA ALA A 167 3.43 3.24 17.24
C ALA A 167 2.22 3.97 17.86
N ALA A 168 1.09 3.27 18.00
CA ALA A 168 -0.09 3.84 18.63
C ALA A 168 0.12 4.06 20.14
N ARG A 169 0.76 3.11 20.82
CA ARG A 169 1.09 3.23 22.24
C ARG A 169 1.96 4.46 22.52
N GLN A 170 3.02 4.65 21.74
CA GLN A 170 3.92 5.80 21.91
C GLN A 170 3.24 7.14 21.60
N MET A 171 2.41 7.22 20.55
CA MET A 171 1.67 8.46 20.25
C MET A 171 0.69 8.80 21.37
N THR A 172 -0.05 7.83 21.88
CA THR A 172 -0.96 8.04 23.01
C THR A 172 -0.19 8.49 24.27
N THR A 173 0.96 7.86 24.56
CA THR A 173 1.83 8.27 25.65
C THR A 173 2.30 9.73 25.49
N ALA A 174 2.58 10.16 24.26
CA ALA A 174 2.98 11.54 23.98
C ALA A 174 1.85 12.55 24.26
N ILE A 175 0.59 12.20 23.94
CA ILE A 175 -0.60 13.01 24.27
C ILE A 175 -0.75 13.12 25.81
N ILE A 176 -0.63 11.99 26.50
CA ILE A 176 -0.71 11.93 27.99
C ILE A 176 0.38 12.77 28.64
N ALA A 177 1.61 12.73 28.10
CA ALA A 177 2.75 13.52 28.61
C ALA A 177 2.55 15.03 28.47
N ARG A 178 1.67 15.49 27.58
CA ARG A 178 1.27 16.91 27.42
C ARG A 178 0.19 17.35 28.40
N GLY A 179 -0.33 16.45 29.21
CA GLY A 179 -1.28 16.76 30.28
C GLY A 179 -2.70 16.33 30.01
N HIS A 180 -3.02 15.86 28.81
CA HIS A 180 -4.37 15.35 28.46
C HIS A 180 -4.67 14.03 29.16
N ARG A 181 -5.90 13.86 29.64
CA ARG A 181 -6.31 12.71 30.45
C ARG A 181 -7.57 12.03 29.94
N HIS A 182 -8.40 12.75 29.23
CA HIS A 182 -9.68 12.29 28.70
C HIS A 182 -9.57 12.13 27.18
N ILE A 183 -8.79 11.11 26.78
CA ILE A 183 -8.43 10.88 25.37
C ILE A 183 -9.34 9.81 24.80
N ALA A 184 -9.89 10.02 23.60
CA ALA A 184 -10.62 8.99 22.87
C ALA A 184 -9.84 8.51 21.64
N TYR A 185 -9.97 7.21 21.33
CA TYR A 185 -9.54 6.66 20.05
C TYR A 185 -10.66 6.77 19.02
N LEU A 186 -10.38 7.38 17.87
CA LEU A 186 -11.32 7.48 16.76
C LEU A 186 -10.90 6.54 15.63
N GLY A 187 -11.69 5.51 15.37
CA GLY A 187 -11.40 4.48 14.39
C GLY A 187 -12.42 4.38 13.27
N ALA A 188 -11.95 4.01 12.08
CA ALA A 188 -12.78 3.72 10.92
C ALA A 188 -12.30 2.44 10.22
N ARG A 189 -13.20 1.77 9.49
CA ARG A 189 -13.01 0.54 8.73
C ARG A 189 -12.94 -0.76 9.53
N LEU A 190 -12.63 -0.75 10.79
CA LEU A 190 -12.48 -1.92 11.66
C LEU A 190 -11.56 -3.03 11.11
N ASP A 191 -10.61 -2.67 10.24
CA ASP A 191 -9.59 -3.58 9.75
C ASP A 191 -8.61 -3.98 10.88
N GLU A 192 -7.83 -5.04 10.64
CA GLU A 192 -6.92 -5.59 11.64
C GLU A 192 -5.96 -4.52 12.19
N ARG A 193 -5.39 -3.67 11.33
CA ARG A 193 -4.47 -2.59 11.76
C ARG A 193 -5.16 -1.54 12.62
N THR A 194 -6.42 -1.21 12.31
CA THR A 194 -7.21 -0.30 13.15
C THR A 194 -7.39 -0.86 14.56
N ILE A 195 -7.68 -2.17 14.67
CA ILE A 195 -7.81 -2.86 15.98
C ILE A 195 -6.46 -2.96 16.70
N ILE A 196 -5.37 -3.23 15.99
CA ILE A 196 -4.02 -3.27 16.60
C ILE A 196 -3.63 -1.90 17.16
N LYS A 197 -3.89 -0.82 16.43
CA LYS A 197 -3.65 0.56 16.90
C LYS A 197 -4.53 0.91 18.10
N GLN A 198 -5.81 0.50 18.10
CA GLN A 198 -6.70 0.66 19.25
C GLN A 198 -6.12 0.00 20.50
N LYS A 199 -5.64 -1.24 20.38
CA LYS A 199 -5.00 -1.96 21.49
C LYS A 199 -3.76 -1.22 22.02
N GLY A 200 -2.94 -0.65 21.14
CA GLY A 200 -1.79 0.15 21.53
C GLY A 200 -2.21 1.41 22.31
N TYR A 201 -3.25 2.10 21.83
CA TYR A 201 -3.86 3.22 22.54
C TYR A 201 -4.39 2.80 23.91
N GLU A 202 -5.19 1.73 23.98
CA GLU A 202 -5.76 1.22 25.24
C GLU A 202 -4.67 0.87 26.26
N GLN A 203 -3.59 0.22 25.80
CA GLN A 203 -2.47 -0.12 26.67
C GLN A 203 -1.81 1.15 27.27
N ALA A 204 -1.58 2.19 26.46
CA ALA A 204 -0.99 3.43 26.98
C ALA A 204 -1.90 4.15 27.98
N MET A 205 -3.23 4.12 27.78
CA MET A 205 -4.19 4.67 28.73
C MET A 205 -4.16 3.89 30.05
N LEU A 206 -4.18 2.55 29.99
CA LEU A 206 -4.14 1.70 31.17
C LEU A 206 -2.80 1.84 31.93
N ASP A 207 -1.68 1.91 31.24
CA ASP A 207 -0.36 2.11 31.84
C ASP A 207 -0.29 3.45 32.62
N ALA A 208 -1.06 4.44 32.19
CA ALA A 208 -1.19 5.74 32.86
C ALA A 208 -2.28 5.79 33.95
N GLY A 209 -2.98 4.68 34.20
CA GLY A 209 -4.12 4.62 35.12
C GLY A 209 -5.36 5.36 34.64
N LEU A 210 -5.50 5.56 33.31
CA LEU A 210 -6.62 6.25 32.68
C LEU A 210 -7.61 5.25 32.07
N VAL A 211 -8.86 5.68 31.90
CA VAL A 211 -9.91 4.87 31.31
C VAL A 211 -9.90 5.08 29.78
N PRO A 212 -9.68 4.02 28.98
CA PRO A 212 -9.76 4.14 27.53
C PRO A 212 -11.21 4.30 27.06
N TYR A 213 -11.41 5.10 26.02
CA TYR A 213 -12.69 5.31 25.36
C TYR A 213 -12.49 5.32 23.83
N SER A 214 -13.34 4.61 23.10
CA SER A 214 -13.20 4.48 21.65
C SER A 214 -14.53 4.71 20.94
N VAL A 215 -14.49 5.45 19.83
CA VAL A 215 -15.59 5.56 18.88
C VAL A 215 -15.13 5.00 17.54
N MET A 216 -15.82 3.95 17.08
CA MET A 216 -15.42 3.16 15.94
C MET A 216 -16.57 3.02 14.95
N VAL A 217 -16.27 3.12 13.65
CA VAL A 217 -17.26 2.94 12.57
C VAL A 217 -16.73 2.00 11.49
N GLU A 218 -17.64 1.27 10.84
CA GLU A 218 -17.31 0.36 9.73
C GLU A 218 -16.97 1.09 8.43
N GLN A 219 -17.51 2.31 8.27
CA GLN A 219 -17.34 3.10 7.07
C GLN A 219 -15.87 3.44 6.79
N SER A 220 -15.58 3.76 5.53
CA SER A 220 -14.25 4.20 5.11
C SER A 220 -13.86 5.50 5.81
N SER A 221 -12.58 5.62 6.09
CA SER A 221 -11.97 6.83 6.62
C SER A 221 -12.09 7.98 5.64
N SER A 222 -12.46 9.15 6.15
CA SER A 222 -12.53 10.41 5.41
C SER A 222 -12.52 11.59 6.38
N TYR A 223 -12.31 12.80 5.87
CA TYR A 223 -12.45 14.03 6.67
C TYR A 223 -13.85 14.16 7.28
N SER A 224 -14.88 13.84 6.49
CA SER A 224 -16.28 13.87 6.96
C SER A 224 -16.53 12.89 8.09
N SER A 225 -15.99 11.68 7.99
CA SER A 225 -16.08 10.68 9.08
C SER A 225 -15.37 11.17 10.35
N GLY A 226 -14.25 11.88 10.23
CA GLY A 226 -13.55 12.50 11.35
C GLY A 226 -14.40 13.54 12.07
N ILE A 227 -15.14 14.37 11.31
CA ILE A 227 -16.10 15.34 11.86
C ILE A 227 -17.19 14.64 12.68
N GLU A 228 -17.79 13.60 12.12
CA GLU A 228 -18.88 12.89 12.81
C GLU A 228 -18.39 12.14 14.06
N LEU A 229 -17.21 11.50 13.97
CA LEU A 229 -16.64 10.76 15.08
C LEU A 229 -16.30 11.65 16.28
N ILE A 230 -15.71 12.83 16.07
CA ILE A 230 -15.41 13.73 17.18
C ILE A 230 -16.70 14.34 17.77
N ARG A 231 -17.71 14.60 16.95
CA ARG A 231 -19.03 15.02 17.45
C ARG A 231 -19.66 13.96 18.34
N GLN A 232 -19.60 12.70 17.91
CA GLN A 232 -20.10 11.58 18.70
C GLN A 232 -19.30 11.43 20.00
N ALA A 233 -17.97 11.39 19.92
CA ALA A 233 -17.10 11.27 21.10
C ALA A 233 -17.39 12.36 22.15
N ARG A 234 -17.54 13.62 21.73
CA ARG A 234 -17.85 14.72 22.64
C ARG A 234 -19.23 14.64 23.28
N ARG A 235 -20.24 14.10 22.58
CA ARG A 235 -21.57 13.89 23.14
C ARG A 235 -21.57 12.78 24.20
N GLU A 236 -20.87 11.70 23.90
CA GLU A 236 -20.84 10.50 24.76
C GLU A 236 -19.82 10.62 25.91
N TYR A 237 -18.77 11.43 25.67
CA TYR A 237 -17.71 11.65 26.65
C TYR A 237 -17.46 13.18 26.82
N PRO A 238 -18.28 13.88 27.62
CA PRO A 238 -18.24 15.34 27.74
C PRO A 238 -16.92 15.91 28.29
N GLN A 239 -16.12 15.09 28.97
CA GLN A 239 -14.82 15.48 29.54
C GLN A 239 -13.68 15.37 28.54
N LEU A 240 -13.96 14.98 27.28
CA LEU A 240 -12.95 14.74 26.24
C LEU A 240 -12.03 15.97 26.08
N ASP A 241 -10.73 15.75 26.24
CA ASP A 241 -9.67 16.77 26.06
C ASP A 241 -8.62 16.37 25.00
N GLY A 242 -8.76 15.17 24.41
CA GLY A 242 -7.87 14.71 23.35
C GLY A 242 -8.45 13.59 22.51
N VAL A 243 -8.00 13.47 21.27
CA VAL A 243 -8.32 12.37 20.38
C VAL A 243 -7.07 11.83 19.69
N PHE A 244 -6.98 10.51 19.59
CA PHE A 244 -6.04 9.82 18.74
C PHE A 244 -6.80 9.10 17.62
N CYS A 245 -6.52 9.47 16.38
CA CYS A 245 -7.22 8.97 15.20
C CYS A 245 -6.43 7.86 14.50
N THR A 246 -7.12 6.85 13.99
CA THR A 246 -6.48 5.71 13.28
C THR A 246 -5.67 6.15 12.05
N ASN A 247 -5.97 7.34 11.50
CA ASN A 247 -5.21 7.99 10.42
C ASN A 247 -5.44 9.51 10.39
N ASP A 248 -4.64 10.19 9.58
CA ASP A 248 -4.68 11.65 9.46
C ASP A 248 -5.96 12.16 8.81
N ASP A 249 -6.66 11.40 7.96
CA ASP A 249 -7.93 11.85 7.39
C ASP A 249 -8.97 12.13 8.48
N LEU A 250 -9.07 11.24 9.47
CA LEU A 250 -9.96 11.45 10.62
C LEU A 250 -9.48 12.60 11.49
N ALA A 251 -8.17 12.69 11.74
CA ALA A 251 -7.59 13.72 12.58
C ALA A 251 -7.79 15.13 12.00
N VAL A 252 -7.58 15.30 10.69
CA VAL A 252 -7.85 16.57 9.99
C VAL A 252 -9.33 16.92 10.02
N GLY A 253 -10.22 15.95 9.84
CA GLY A 253 -11.66 16.15 9.99
C GLY A 253 -12.04 16.61 11.40
N ALA A 254 -11.45 15.96 12.43
CA ALA A 254 -11.65 16.35 13.82
C ALA A 254 -11.13 17.78 14.11
N ALA A 255 -9.99 18.16 13.54
CA ALA A 255 -9.43 19.50 13.68
C ALA A 255 -10.33 20.57 13.05
N PHE A 256 -10.88 20.34 11.85
CA PHE A 256 -11.85 21.25 11.23
C PHE A 256 -13.13 21.39 12.05
N GLU A 257 -13.60 20.33 12.67
CA GLU A 257 -14.76 20.44 13.56
C GLU A 257 -14.44 21.22 14.83
N CYS A 258 -13.28 21.04 15.45
CA CYS A 258 -12.83 21.85 16.57
C CYS A 258 -12.78 23.34 16.19
N GLN A 259 -12.22 23.66 15.03
CA GLN A 259 -12.19 25.03 14.52
C GLN A 259 -13.61 25.63 14.36
N ARG A 260 -14.56 24.86 13.79
CA ARG A 260 -15.98 25.30 13.66
C ARG A 260 -16.66 25.56 14.98
N LEU A 261 -16.28 24.83 16.02
CA LEU A 261 -16.82 24.95 17.37
C LEU A 261 -16.09 25.99 18.22
N GLY A 262 -15.04 26.65 17.68
CA GLY A 262 -14.23 27.63 18.39
C GLY A 262 -13.32 27.01 19.46
N LEU A 263 -13.07 25.70 19.40
CA LEU A 263 -12.16 25.01 20.29
C LEU A 263 -10.72 25.23 19.84
N LYS A 264 -9.85 25.54 20.79
CA LYS A 264 -8.42 25.69 20.55
C LYS A 264 -7.73 24.33 20.53
N VAL A 265 -6.98 24.09 19.48
CA VAL A 265 -6.09 22.95 19.37
C VAL A 265 -4.66 23.45 19.60
N PRO A 266 -3.90 22.90 20.58
CA PRO A 266 -4.23 21.75 21.43
C PRO A 266 -4.93 22.09 22.75
N ASP A 267 -5.05 23.35 23.15
CA ASP A 267 -5.40 23.76 24.53
C ASP A 267 -6.72 23.15 25.04
N ASP A 268 -7.80 23.19 24.22
CA ASP A 268 -9.10 22.62 24.57
C ASP A 268 -9.26 21.18 24.06
N MET A 269 -8.50 20.78 23.02
CA MET A 269 -8.59 19.48 22.39
C MET A 269 -7.25 19.11 21.72
N ALA A 270 -6.53 18.17 22.28
CA ALA A 270 -5.38 17.57 21.61
C ALA A 270 -5.84 16.66 20.45
N ILE A 271 -5.15 16.70 19.32
CA ILE A 271 -5.48 15.88 18.16
C ILE A 271 -4.22 15.24 17.60
N ALA A 272 -4.20 13.92 17.51
CA ALA A 272 -3.14 13.18 16.84
C ALA A 272 -3.71 12.24 15.78
N GLY A 273 -2.95 12.07 14.71
CA GLY A 273 -3.24 11.19 13.60
C GLY A 273 -2.19 10.09 13.42
N PHE A 274 -2.21 9.48 12.26
CA PHE A 274 -1.35 8.36 11.90
C PHE A 274 -1.07 8.37 10.40
N HIS A 275 0.14 8.11 9.99
CA HIS A 275 0.76 8.07 8.67
C HIS A 275 1.51 9.33 8.24
N GLY A 276 1.23 10.51 8.76
CA GLY A 276 1.94 11.74 8.40
C GLY A 276 1.59 12.22 6.98
N HIS A 277 0.29 12.31 6.67
CA HIS A 277 -0.16 12.84 5.39
C HIS A 277 0.22 14.32 5.24
N ASP A 278 0.54 14.72 4.00
CA ASP A 278 1.01 16.08 3.68
C ASP A 278 0.05 17.17 4.19
N ILE A 279 -1.25 16.98 4.08
CA ILE A 279 -2.25 17.92 4.59
C ILE A 279 -2.09 18.20 6.08
N GLY A 280 -1.79 17.18 6.89
CA GLY A 280 -1.55 17.33 8.33
C GLY A 280 -0.26 18.09 8.64
N GLN A 281 0.72 18.05 7.74
CA GLN A 281 2.01 18.72 7.93
C GLN A 281 1.97 20.21 7.56
N VAL A 282 0.97 20.64 6.78
CA VAL A 282 0.81 22.04 6.32
C VAL A 282 -0.33 22.79 7.00
N MET A 283 -1.19 22.10 7.78
CA MET A 283 -2.24 22.77 8.56
C MET A 283 -1.66 23.52 9.77
N GLU A 284 -2.46 24.44 10.33
CA GLU A 284 -2.11 25.20 11.54
C GLU A 284 -3.15 24.98 12.64
N PRO A 285 -2.77 24.47 13.83
CA PRO A 285 -1.43 23.96 14.15
C PRO A 285 -1.11 22.69 13.37
N ARG A 286 0.20 22.44 13.09
CA ARG A 286 0.65 21.24 12.41
C ARG A 286 0.22 19.99 13.16
N LEU A 287 -0.35 19.02 12.47
CA LEU A 287 -0.87 17.79 13.06
C LEU A 287 0.26 16.94 13.68
N ALA A 288 0.07 16.56 14.93
CA ALA A 288 0.84 15.47 15.54
C ALA A 288 0.46 14.15 14.84
N SER A 289 1.45 13.39 14.40
CA SER A 289 1.19 12.15 13.67
C SER A 289 2.33 11.15 13.81
N VAL A 290 1.99 9.86 13.71
CA VAL A 290 2.98 8.80 13.50
C VAL A 290 3.40 8.83 12.04
N LEU A 291 4.66 9.18 11.77
CA LEU A 291 5.23 9.18 10.43
C LEU A 291 5.67 7.77 10.06
N THR A 292 5.11 7.22 9.00
CA THR A 292 5.39 5.86 8.54
C THR A 292 6.21 5.87 7.24
N PRO A 293 7.18 4.96 7.06
CA PRO A 293 8.10 4.98 5.90
C PRO A 293 7.47 4.32 4.65
N ARG A 294 6.33 4.86 4.16
CA ARG A 294 5.49 4.24 3.14
C ARG A 294 6.21 3.91 1.83
N GLU A 295 6.89 4.90 1.23
CA GLU A 295 7.61 4.71 -0.03
C GLU A 295 8.77 3.71 0.16
N ARG A 296 9.54 3.85 1.24
CA ARG A 296 10.61 2.92 1.59
C ARG A 296 10.11 1.49 1.82
N MET A 297 8.92 1.35 2.40
CA MET A 297 8.27 0.05 2.60
C MET A 297 7.94 -0.61 1.26
N GLY A 298 7.40 0.17 0.32
CA GLY A 298 7.12 -0.31 -1.03
C GLY A 298 8.38 -0.73 -1.78
N SER A 299 9.43 0.10 -1.77
CA SER A 299 10.69 -0.21 -2.48
C SER A 299 11.38 -1.43 -1.91
N ILE A 300 11.57 -1.51 -0.58
CA ILE A 300 12.19 -2.67 0.07
C ILE A 300 11.35 -3.94 -0.13
N GLY A 301 10.03 -3.84 -0.06
CA GLY A 301 9.15 -4.97 -0.35
C GLY A 301 9.35 -5.51 -1.77
N ALA A 302 9.40 -4.64 -2.77
CA ALA A 302 9.64 -5.01 -4.16
C ALA A 302 11.06 -5.59 -4.37
N GLU A 303 12.10 -5.00 -3.78
CA GLU A 303 13.47 -5.52 -3.83
C GLU A 303 13.54 -6.97 -3.30
N ARG A 304 12.92 -7.22 -2.15
CA ARG A 304 12.87 -8.55 -1.53
C ARG A 304 12.08 -9.55 -2.35
N LEU A 305 10.95 -9.11 -2.94
CA LEU A 305 10.17 -9.95 -3.84
C LEU A 305 10.99 -10.35 -5.07
N LEU A 306 11.66 -9.40 -5.72
CA LEU A 306 12.48 -9.66 -6.89
C LEU A 306 13.69 -10.56 -6.55
N ALA A 307 14.29 -10.40 -5.38
CA ALA A 307 15.34 -11.31 -4.90
C ALA A 307 14.82 -12.74 -4.79
N ARG A 308 13.62 -12.92 -4.21
CA ARG A 308 12.97 -14.25 -4.12
C ARG A 308 12.64 -14.85 -5.48
N ILE A 309 12.16 -14.03 -6.44
CA ILE A 309 11.89 -14.48 -7.82
C ILE A 309 13.18 -14.99 -8.48
N ARG A 310 14.33 -14.38 -8.19
CA ARG A 310 15.65 -14.85 -8.68
C ARG A 310 16.19 -16.08 -7.93
N GLY A 311 15.45 -16.59 -6.92
CA GLY A 311 15.85 -17.73 -6.10
C GLY A 311 16.85 -17.38 -4.99
N GLU A 312 17.04 -16.09 -4.69
CA GLU A 312 17.92 -15.63 -3.61
C GLU A 312 17.28 -15.85 -2.23
N SER A 313 18.10 -16.11 -1.23
CA SER A 313 17.64 -16.18 0.17
C SER A 313 17.43 -14.78 0.73
N VAL A 314 16.27 -14.52 1.29
CA VAL A 314 15.93 -13.23 1.92
C VAL A 314 15.84 -13.39 3.43
N THR A 315 16.70 -12.68 4.14
CA THR A 315 16.73 -12.66 5.62
C THR A 315 16.91 -11.24 6.14
N PRO A 316 16.30 -10.87 7.28
CA PRO A 316 15.23 -11.60 7.99
C PRO A 316 13.95 -11.67 7.14
N LYS A 317 13.10 -12.67 7.37
CA LYS A 317 11.82 -12.78 6.67
C LYS A 317 10.85 -11.66 7.05
N MET A 318 10.85 -11.23 8.29
CA MET A 318 10.08 -10.09 8.79
C MET A 318 11.03 -8.92 9.05
N LEU A 319 10.78 -7.79 8.39
CA LEU A 319 11.61 -6.59 8.51
C LEU A 319 10.76 -5.44 9.06
N ASP A 320 11.16 -4.99 10.25
CA ASP A 320 10.64 -3.77 10.85
C ASP A 320 11.44 -2.57 10.36
N LEU A 321 10.77 -1.60 9.74
CA LEU A 321 11.37 -0.36 9.27
C LEU A 321 11.29 0.77 10.30
N GLY A 322 10.58 0.53 11.41
CA GLY A 322 10.28 1.53 12.42
C GLY A 322 9.32 2.62 11.95
N PHE A 323 9.14 3.59 12.82
CA PHE A 323 8.33 4.80 12.60
C PHE A 323 8.97 5.98 13.34
N THR A 324 8.46 7.17 13.09
CA THR A 324 8.89 8.39 13.82
C THR A 324 7.65 9.13 14.32
N LEU A 325 7.71 9.69 15.53
CA LEU A 325 6.65 10.56 16.02
C LEU A 325 6.93 12.01 15.61
N SER A 326 5.98 12.63 14.91
CA SER A 326 5.94 14.10 14.75
C SER A 326 5.05 14.67 15.84
N PRO A 327 5.58 15.44 16.78
CA PRO A 327 4.77 16.04 17.83
C PRO A 327 3.86 17.15 17.31
N GLY A 328 4.12 17.68 16.11
CA GLY A 328 3.35 18.78 15.53
C GLY A 328 3.23 19.99 16.45
N GLY A 329 2.04 20.60 16.44
CA GLY A 329 1.59 21.63 17.37
C GLY A 329 0.17 21.35 17.84
N SER A 330 -0.38 20.15 17.54
CA SER A 330 -1.78 19.80 17.83
C SER A 330 -1.95 18.90 19.08
N ILE A 331 -0.84 18.62 19.80
CA ILE A 331 -0.84 17.95 21.11
C ILE A 331 0.02 18.70 22.10
#